data_e7a9f4468af7d5a120086dd404ade3f2
#
_entry.id   e7a9f4468af7d5a120086dd404ade3f2
#
_cell.length_a   1.000
_cell.length_b   1.000
_cell.length_c   1.000
_cell.angle_alpha   90.00
_cell.angle_beta   90.00
_cell.angle_gamma   90.00
#
_symmetry.space_group_name_H-M   'P 1'
#
loop_
_entity.id
_entity.type
_entity.pdbx_description
1 polymer ?
#
loop_
_entity_poly.entity_id
_entity_poly.type
_entity_poly.pdbx_seq_one_letter_code
_entity_poly.pdbx_strand_id
1 'polypeptide(L)'
;MLVPLSWLKEYVDIDVEAKELEEKLFSCGFEVEESYEVGKDISGVVVGLVEECEPIPETHLHVCKVNVGGAEPLQICCGADNVHAGGKYPVALEGAQVYATAKDHVTIEGTMKIKKGKLRGYESCGMLCSGTELGLNEDLYPGAGYNGLLVLPEDAEVGADVKPLLQLDDWIFDIAITANRPDCESIFGIAREVAAILNKPVKTPALDYTESGITKDGFTVTVDAPDLCPRYIAHYVSDVKIGESPEWMKRRLALVGIGSISNVVDITNYILKELGQPMHAFDSSYIEGNAIHVRRAHDKEKIMTLDEKEFELNENNLVICDGVKPVALAGIMGGLNSEIRDTTEAVIFESAKFARDNIRKSSRALGQSSDSSQRYAKGVDEYATVMASKRALHLIEELGCGKVSSTHVEVSTGNSIEPAEMKASIKKVNGVLGIEVPTADIERILKSLNFQPVINGDELTIQVPAYREDMESYPDIAEEVIRMYGYDHVTPTFLAAAVTSGGMNTKQKTELKIKRALCAQGAFEGVHYSFFSPSDLNLLGLPEDAPERKAIRLINPINEDLSLMRTTLAPQ
;
A
#
# COMPACT_ATOMS: atom_id res chain seq x y z
N MET A 1 5.69 0.53 1.64
CA MET A 1 4.73 1.06 0.64
C MET A 1 5.45 1.23 -0.69
N LEU A 2 4.91 0.61 -1.76
CA LEU A 2 5.50 0.73 -3.09
C LEU A 2 5.23 2.11 -3.69
N VAL A 3 6.28 2.78 -4.15
CA VAL A 3 6.25 4.15 -4.68
C VAL A 3 6.95 4.19 -6.03
N PRO A 4 6.20 4.21 -7.15
CA PRO A 4 6.76 4.37 -8.49
C PRO A 4 7.32 5.77 -8.72
N LEU A 5 8.54 5.86 -9.23
CA LEU A 5 9.20 7.13 -9.54
C LEU A 5 8.43 7.94 -10.60
N SER A 6 7.88 7.25 -11.61
CA SER A 6 7.05 7.90 -12.64
C SER A 6 5.84 8.60 -12.05
N TRP A 7 5.20 7.99 -11.05
CA TRP A 7 4.04 8.58 -10.39
C TRP A 7 4.42 9.78 -9.50
N LEU A 8 5.57 9.72 -8.80
CA LEU A 8 6.09 10.89 -8.07
C LEU A 8 6.39 12.06 -8.99
N LYS A 9 6.93 11.82 -10.20
CA LYS A 9 7.25 12.84 -11.20
C LYS A 9 6.04 13.64 -11.70
N GLU A 10 4.83 13.14 -11.52
CA GLU A 10 3.63 13.92 -11.82
C GLU A 10 3.44 15.08 -10.84
N TYR A 11 3.84 14.89 -9.60
CA TYR A 11 3.66 15.87 -8.52
C TYR A 11 4.91 16.72 -8.28
N VAL A 12 6.08 16.21 -8.58
CA VAL A 12 7.36 16.89 -8.32
C VAL A 12 8.27 16.79 -9.53
N ASP A 13 8.91 17.88 -9.88
CA ASP A 13 9.95 17.90 -10.92
C ASP A 13 11.24 17.30 -10.36
N ILE A 14 11.39 15.97 -10.50
CA ILE A 14 12.52 15.19 -9.97
C ILE A 14 13.60 15.13 -11.05
N ASP A 15 14.70 15.86 -10.83
CA ASP A 15 15.84 15.99 -11.74
C ASP A 15 17.10 15.23 -11.26
N VAL A 16 16.96 14.41 -10.21
CA VAL A 16 18.02 13.55 -9.68
C VAL A 16 17.81 12.09 -10.10
N GLU A 17 18.89 11.31 -10.13
CA GLU A 17 18.82 9.88 -10.38
C GLU A 17 18.11 9.15 -9.24
N ALA A 18 17.50 8.00 -9.56
CA ALA A 18 16.72 7.23 -8.58
C ALA A 18 17.53 6.85 -7.33
N LYS A 19 18.79 6.46 -7.50
CA LYS A 19 19.68 6.12 -6.38
C LYS A 19 20.03 7.34 -5.51
N GLU A 20 20.18 8.51 -6.09
CA GLU A 20 20.39 9.74 -5.33
C GLU A 20 19.13 10.12 -4.54
N LEU A 21 17.94 9.92 -5.13
CA LEU A 21 16.68 10.15 -4.42
C LEU A 21 16.51 9.19 -3.23
N GLU A 22 16.87 7.92 -3.40
CA GLU A 22 16.88 6.91 -2.32
C GLU A 22 17.74 7.37 -1.15
N GLU A 23 18.98 7.81 -1.41
CA GLU A 23 19.90 8.31 -0.38
C GLU A 23 19.35 9.55 0.33
N LYS A 24 18.72 10.47 -0.41
CA LYS A 24 18.07 11.66 0.15
C LYS A 24 16.86 11.32 1.02
N LEU A 25 16.00 10.38 0.59
CA LEU A 25 14.89 9.87 1.38
C LEU A 25 15.38 9.28 2.69
N PHE A 26 16.40 8.42 2.63
CA PHE A 26 16.99 7.80 3.81
C PHE A 26 17.57 8.86 4.78
N SER A 27 18.30 9.87 4.25
CA SER A 27 18.86 10.95 5.06
C SER A 27 17.80 11.78 5.79
N CYS A 28 16.58 11.86 5.23
CA CYS A 28 15.45 12.59 5.80
C CYS A 28 14.51 11.73 6.65
N GLY A 29 14.93 10.50 7.01
CA GLY A 29 14.22 9.62 7.94
C GLY A 29 13.21 8.68 7.32
N PHE A 30 13.23 8.49 5.99
CA PHE A 30 12.42 7.47 5.31
C PHE A 30 13.27 6.21 5.08
N GLU A 31 12.91 5.11 5.70
CA GLU A 31 13.55 3.83 5.46
C GLU A 31 13.07 3.23 4.14
N VAL A 32 13.97 3.15 3.16
CA VAL A 32 13.73 2.45 1.90
C VAL A 32 14.20 1.02 2.10
N GLU A 33 13.26 0.07 2.25
CA GLU A 33 13.57 -1.34 2.50
C GLU A 33 14.16 -2.00 1.25
N GLU A 34 13.63 -1.66 0.08
CA GLU A 34 14.09 -2.12 -1.22
C GLU A 34 13.89 -1.03 -2.28
N SER A 35 14.79 -0.98 -3.25
CA SER A 35 14.60 -0.18 -4.47
C SER A 35 15.08 -0.94 -5.70
N TYR A 36 14.28 -0.94 -6.77
CA TYR A 36 14.57 -1.70 -7.96
C TYR A 36 14.00 -1.06 -9.23
N GLU A 37 14.66 -1.32 -10.35
CA GLU A 37 14.19 -0.96 -11.70
C GLU A 37 13.29 -2.09 -12.22
N VAL A 38 12.05 -1.72 -12.60
CA VAL A 38 11.09 -2.64 -13.22
C VAL A 38 11.61 -3.03 -14.60
N GLY A 39 11.52 -4.34 -14.96
CA GLY A 39 11.99 -4.82 -16.26
C GLY A 39 13.49 -4.64 -16.53
N LYS A 40 14.30 -4.50 -15.46
CA LYS A 40 15.78 -4.42 -15.54
C LYS A 40 16.40 -5.51 -16.41
N ASP A 41 15.86 -6.72 -16.30
CA ASP A 41 16.38 -7.91 -16.96
C ASP A 41 15.75 -8.16 -18.34
N ILE A 42 14.93 -7.22 -18.85
CA ILE A 42 14.28 -7.30 -20.15
C ILE A 42 14.99 -6.37 -21.14
N SER A 43 15.25 -6.88 -22.34
CA SER A 43 15.84 -6.06 -23.42
C SER A 43 15.52 -6.63 -24.80
N GLY A 44 15.42 -5.75 -25.81
CA GLY A 44 15.24 -6.15 -27.21
C GLY A 44 13.84 -6.71 -27.52
N VAL A 45 12.82 -6.28 -26.78
CA VAL A 45 11.42 -6.64 -27.02
C VAL A 45 10.71 -5.44 -27.63
N VAL A 46 10.04 -5.66 -28.78
CA VAL A 46 9.38 -4.62 -29.54
C VAL A 46 7.91 -4.98 -29.81
N VAL A 47 7.11 -3.98 -30.18
CA VAL A 47 5.74 -4.20 -30.66
C VAL A 47 5.77 -4.85 -32.04
N GLY A 48 5.16 -6.04 -32.19
CA GLY A 48 5.01 -6.71 -33.46
C GLY A 48 3.55 -6.87 -33.88
N LEU A 49 3.29 -6.69 -35.17
CA LEU A 49 2.00 -6.96 -35.80
C LEU A 49 2.08 -8.29 -36.54
N VAL A 50 1.21 -9.23 -36.20
CA VAL A 50 1.08 -10.50 -36.93
C VAL A 50 0.32 -10.23 -38.22
N GLU A 51 1.00 -10.30 -39.38
CA GLU A 51 0.39 -10.10 -40.69
C GLU A 51 -0.28 -11.38 -41.20
N GLU A 52 0.35 -12.53 -40.99
CA GLU A 52 -0.14 -13.84 -41.39
C GLU A 52 0.06 -14.84 -40.24
N CYS A 53 -0.89 -15.76 -40.07
CA CYS A 53 -0.86 -16.79 -39.04
C CYS A 53 -1.43 -18.09 -39.63
N GLU A 54 -0.57 -19.09 -39.85
CA GLU A 54 -0.95 -20.38 -40.45
C GLU A 54 -0.69 -21.53 -39.47
N PRO A 55 -1.65 -22.45 -39.28
CA PRO A 55 -1.44 -23.60 -38.38
C PRO A 55 -0.43 -24.59 -38.98
N ILE A 56 0.44 -25.16 -38.14
CA ILE A 56 1.34 -26.26 -38.52
C ILE A 56 0.55 -27.57 -38.40
N PRO A 57 0.39 -28.35 -39.50
CA PRO A 57 -0.36 -29.60 -39.48
C PRO A 57 0.08 -30.55 -38.35
N GLU A 58 -0.87 -31.21 -37.74
CA GLU A 58 -0.69 -32.20 -36.64
C GLU A 58 -0.03 -31.62 -35.36
N THR A 59 -0.07 -30.31 -35.17
CA THR A 59 0.45 -29.65 -33.97
C THR A 59 -0.51 -28.54 -33.51
N HIS A 60 -0.29 -28.02 -32.28
CA HIS A 60 -0.93 -26.80 -31.78
C HIS A 60 -0.15 -25.52 -32.18
N LEU A 61 0.90 -25.66 -32.98
CA LEU A 61 1.78 -24.55 -33.34
C LEU A 61 1.28 -23.82 -34.59
N HIS A 62 1.57 -22.52 -34.65
CA HIS A 62 1.34 -21.65 -35.81
C HIS A 62 2.67 -21.11 -36.33
N VAL A 63 2.77 -20.91 -37.64
CA VAL A 63 3.82 -20.11 -38.27
C VAL A 63 3.25 -18.73 -38.54
N CYS A 64 3.86 -17.73 -37.95
CA CYS A 64 3.43 -16.34 -38.06
C CYS A 64 4.45 -15.52 -38.87
N LYS A 65 3.97 -14.64 -39.74
CA LYS A 65 4.75 -13.53 -40.30
C LYS A 65 4.47 -12.30 -39.45
N VAL A 66 5.50 -11.78 -38.82
CA VAL A 66 5.39 -10.72 -37.81
C VAL A 66 6.19 -9.51 -38.26
N ASN A 67 5.50 -8.41 -38.50
CA ASN A 67 6.10 -7.11 -38.79
C ASN A 67 6.57 -6.48 -37.46
N VAL A 68 7.84 -6.20 -37.36
CA VAL A 68 8.50 -5.58 -36.21
C VAL A 68 9.12 -4.21 -36.56
N GLY A 69 8.61 -3.55 -37.62
CA GLY A 69 9.12 -2.26 -38.11
C GLY A 69 10.37 -2.38 -38.99
N GLY A 70 10.81 -3.62 -39.30
CA GLY A 70 11.95 -3.88 -40.17
C GLY A 70 11.57 -3.87 -41.67
N ALA A 71 12.57 -4.07 -42.57
CA ALA A 71 12.36 -4.11 -44.00
C ALA A 71 11.54 -5.32 -44.49
N GLU A 72 11.63 -6.45 -43.76
CA GLU A 72 10.89 -7.67 -44.06
C GLU A 72 10.31 -8.23 -42.76
N PRO A 73 9.11 -8.84 -42.77
CA PRO A 73 8.51 -9.46 -41.61
C PRO A 73 9.31 -10.68 -41.16
N LEU A 74 9.37 -10.91 -39.84
CA LEU A 74 10.05 -12.07 -39.26
C LEU A 74 9.11 -13.29 -39.27
N GLN A 75 9.68 -14.47 -39.58
CA GLN A 75 8.98 -15.73 -39.35
C GLN A 75 9.17 -16.17 -37.90
N ILE A 76 8.07 -16.36 -37.17
CA ILE A 76 8.07 -16.79 -35.76
C ILE A 76 7.07 -17.93 -35.59
N CYS A 77 7.48 -19.00 -34.92
CA CYS A 77 6.60 -20.11 -34.53
C CYS A 77 6.02 -19.83 -33.15
N CYS A 78 4.69 -19.91 -33.01
CA CYS A 78 3.98 -19.66 -31.77
C CYS A 78 3.03 -20.81 -31.42
N GLY A 79 2.95 -21.15 -30.12
CA GLY A 79 2.04 -22.19 -29.62
C GLY A 79 0.87 -21.65 -28.81
N ALA A 80 0.70 -20.35 -28.72
CA ALA A 80 -0.37 -19.73 -27.96
C ALA A 80 -1.69 -19.76 -28.74
N ASP A 81 -2.79 -20.08 -28.06
CA ASP A 81 -4.13 -20.22 -28.67
C ASP A 81 -4.73 -18.87 -29.10
N ASN A 82 -4.27 -17.75 -28.51
CA ASN A 82 -4.77 -16.41 -28.78
C ASN A 82 -4.00 -15.66 -29.89
N VAL A 83 -3.04 -16.32 -30.58
CA VAL A 83 -2.34 -15.69 -31.71
C VAL A 83 -3.24 -15.67 -32.94
N HIS A 84 -3.35 -14.48 -33.59
CA HIS A 84 -4.12 -14.34 -34.83
C HIS A 84 -3.56 -13.23 -35.73
N ALA A 85 -3.88 -13.29 -37.00
CA ALA A 85 -3.53 -12.22 -37.95
C ALA A 85 -4.27 -10.91 -37.59
N GLY A 86 -3.56 -9.80 -37.64
CA GLY A 86 -4.03 -8.47 -37.23
C GLY A 86 -3.76 -8.14 -35.75
N GLY A 87 -3.41 -9.13 -34.93
CA GLY A 87 -3.07 -8.91 -33.50
C GLY A 87 -1.69 -8.26 -33.33
N LYS A 88 -1.58 -7.40 -32.32
CA LYS A 88 -0.30 -6.82 -31.86
C LYS A 88 0.16 -7.48 -30.56
N TYR A 89 1.42 -7.90 -30.51
CA TYR A 89 2.01 -8.63 -29.39
C TYR A 89 3.44 -8.16 -29.13
N PRO A 90 3.96 -8.33 -27.91
CA PRO A 90 5.38 -8.16 -27.65
C PRO A 90 6.20 -9.23 -28.37
N VAL A 91 7.24 -8.80 -29.06
CA VAL A 91 8.15 -9.67 -29.82
C VAL A 91 9.56 -9.52 -29.30
N ALA A 92 10.07 -10.57 -28.70
CA ALA A 92 11.47 -10.67 -28.35
C ALA A 92 12.31 -11.03 -29.60
N LEU A 93 13.15 -10.10 -30.02
CA LEU A 93 14.02 -10.24 -31.18
C LEU A 93 15.20 -11.20 -30.91
N GLU A 94 15.92 -11.62 -31.94
CA GLU A 94 17.16 -12.38 -31.75
C GLU A 94 18.15 -11.58 -30.89
N GLY A 95 18.63 -12.20 -29.80
CA GLY A 95 19.52 -11.56 -28.83
C GLY A 95 18.80 -10.88 -27.68
N ALA A 96 17.48 -10.72 -27.74
CA ALA A 96 16.66 -10.20 -26.66
C ALA A 96 16.80 -11.05 -25.38
N GLN A 97 16.62 -10.41 -24.23
CA GLN A 97 16.56 -11.05 -22.92
C GLN A 97 15.17 -10.88 -22.32
N VAL A 98 14.58 -11.97 -21.85
CA VAL A 98 13.27 -12.02 -21.20
C VAL A 98 13.33 -12.98 -20.02
N TYR A 99 12.31 -13.01 -19.19
CA TYR A 99 12.22 -14.00 -18.11
C TYR A 99 11.93 -15.39 -18.67
N ALA A 100 12.56 -16.39 -18.07
CA ALA A 100 12.28 -17.80 -18.31
C ALA A 100 11.23 -18.26 -17.30
N THR A 101 10.17 -18.91 -17.79
CA THR A 101 9.10 -19.43 -16.95
C THR A 101 9.21 -20.95 -16.78
N ALA A 102 8.78 -21.45 -15.63
CA ALA A 102 8.60 -22.88 -15.39
C ALA A 102 7.46 -23.43 -16.26
N LYS A 103 7.20 -24.74 -16.15
CA LYS A 103 6.14 -25.41 -16.92
C LYS A 103 4.71 -24.95 -16.57
N ASP A 104 4.55 -24.27 -15.45
CA ASP A 104 3.27 -23.67 -15.02
C ASP A 104 2.99 -22.32 -15.72
N HIS A 105 3.96 -21.79 -16.47
CA HIS A 105 3.93 -20.47 -17.12
C HIS A 105 3.72 -19.27 -16.16
N VAL A 106 3.84 -19.50 -14.86
CA VAL A 106 3.66 -18.50 -13.79
C VAL A 106 4.97 -18.22 -13.05
N THR A 107 5.67 -19.28 -12.67
CA THR A 107 6.91 -19.19 -11.88
C THR A 107 8.09 -18.76 -12.75
N ILE A 108 8.75 -17.66 -12.39
CA ILE A 108 9.96 -17.18 -13.05
C ILE A 108 11.17 -17.95 -12.51
N GLU A 109 11.91 -18.64 -13.39
CA GLU A 109 13.12 -19.42 -13.04
C GLU A 109 14.43 -18.70 -13.38
N GLY A 110 14.36 -17.42 -13.78
CA GLY A 110 15.52 -16.62 -14.17
C GLY A 110 15.29 -15.91 -15.49
N THR A 111 16.34 -15.67 -16.25
CA THR A 111 16.27 -15.01 -17.56
C THR A 111 16.76 -15.93 -18.67
N MET A 112 16.22 -15.74 -19.87
CA MET A 112 16.68 -16.44 -21.07
C MET A 112 16.99 -15.47 -22.20
N LYS A 113 17.97 -15.84 -23.01
CA LYS A 113 18.34 -15.07 -24.21
C LYS A 113 17.72 -15.71 -25.45
N ILE A 114 16.97 -14.94 -26.21
CA ILE A 114 16.31 -15.42 -27.42
C ILE A 114 17.32 -15.65 -28.54
N LYS A 115 17.21 -16.82 -29.18
CA LYS A 115 18.06 -17.24 -30.28
C LYS A 115 17.20 -17.70 -31.45
N LYS A 116 17.72 -17.54 -32.66
CA LYS A 116 17.13 -18.16 -33.84
C LYS A 116 17.11 -19.70 -33.67
N GLY A 117 15.94 -20.29 -33.91
CA GLY A 117 15.71 -21.73 -33.70
C GLY A 117 14.90 -22.36 -34.83
N LYS A 118 14.68 -23.67 -34.73
CA LYS A 118 13.77 -24.43 -35.59
C LYS A 118 12.78 -25.21 -34.75
N LEU A 119 11.50 -25.05 -35.04
CA LEU A 119 10.39 -25.77 -34.41
C LEU A 119 9.65 -26.57 -35.49
N ARG A 120 9.61 -27.91 -35.34
CA ARG A 120 8.96 -28.79 -36.31
C ARG A 120 9.37 -28.58 -37.78
N GLY A 121 10.63 -28.15 -38.01
CA GLY A 121 11.19 -27.91 -39.36
C GLY A 121 11.07 -26.45 -39.86
N TYR A 122 10.25 -25.62 -39.21
CA TYR A 122 10.12 -24.20 -39.53
C TYR A 122 11.12 -23.35 -38.74
N GLU A 123 11.71 -22.35 -39.38
CA GLU A 123 12.58 -21.40 -38.71
C GLU A 123 11.76 -20.44 -37.83
N SER A 124 12.28 -20.09 -36.64
CA SER A 124 11.74 -19.06 -35.75
C SER A 124 12.83 -18.05 -35.45
N CYS A 125 12.61 -16.80 -35.87
CA CYS A 125 13.59 -15.70 -35.76
C CYS A 125 13.22 -14.72 -34.64
N GLY A 126 12.72 -15.23 -33.52
CA GLY A 126 12.25 -14.47 -32.37
C GLY A 126 11.21 -15.25 -31.60
N MET A 127 10.58 -14.60 -30.63
CA MET A 127 9.53 -15.17 -29.78
C MET A 127 8.44 -14.14 -29.53
N LEU A 128 7.18 -14.54 -29.71
CA LEU A 128 6.04 -13.78 -29.19
C LEU A 128 5.92 -14.04 -27.69
N CYS A 129 5.74 -13.01 -26.88
CA CYS A 129 5.81 -13.12 -25.42
C CYS A 129 4.44 -13.03 -24.75
N SER A 130 4.29 -13.81 -23.69
CA SER A 130 3.28 -13.60 -22.64
C SER A 130 3.70 -12.43 -21.72
N GLY A 131 2.78 -11.99 -20.86
CA GLY A 131 3.12 -11.00 -19.83
C GLY A 131 4.11 -11.53 -18.80
N THR A 132 4.03 -12.82 -18.44
CA THR A 132 4.95 -13.42 -17.45
C THR A 132 6.41 -13.37 -17.91
N GLU A 133 6.67 -13.58 -19.22
CA GLU A 133 8.01 -13.46 -19.80
C GLU A 133 8.53 -12.02 -19.79
N LEU A 134 7.65 -11.05 -19.57
CA LEU A 134 7.95 -9.63 -19.35
C LEU A 134 7.89 -9.23 -17.87
N GLY A 135 7.75 -10.19 -16.94
CA GLY A 135 7.66 -9.93 -15.51
C GLY A 135 6.33 -9.38 -15.03
N LEU A 136 5.28 -9.45 -15.86
CA LEU A 136 3.93 -9.05 -15.49
C LEU A 136 3.21 -10.22 -14.80
N ASN A 137 2.42 -9.88 -13.77
CA ASN A 137 1.61 -10.83 -13.02
C ASN A 137 0.15 -10.67 -13.43
N GLU A 138 -0.53 -11.77 -13.80
CA GLU A 138 -1.94 -11.78 -14.21
C GLU A 138 -2.87 -11.27 -13.10
N ASP A 139 -2.55 -11.57 -11.84
CA ASP A 139 -3.36 -11.12 -10.70
C ASP A 139 -3.31 -9.60 -10.48
N LEU A 140 -2.21 -8.97 -10.90
CA LEU A 140 -2.03 -7.52 -10.79
C LEU A 140 -2.38 -6.79 -12.09
N TYR A 141 -2.12 -7.42 -13.22
CA TYR A 141 -2.38 -6.88 -14.54
C TYR A 141 -3.15 -7.90 -15.39
N PRO A 142 -4.49 -7.90 -15.31
CA PRO A 142 -5.33 -8.81 -16.07
C PRO A 142 -5.08 -8.73 -17.58
N GLY A 143 -4.98 -9.88 -18.23
CA GLY A 143 -4.64 -9.99 -19.65
C GLY A 143 -3.15 -10.17 -19.92
N ALA A 144 -2.30 -10.20 -18.88
CA ALA A 144 -0.87 -10.55 -19.03
C ALA A 144 -0.66 -11.98 -19.58
N GLY A 145 -1.64 -12.87 -19.35
CA GLY A 145 -1.73 -14.21 -19.93
C GLY A 145 -0.69 -15.20 -19.42
N TYR A 146 -1.09 -16.09 -18.54
CA TYR A 146 -0.23 -17.21 -18.14
C TYR A 146 -0.12 -18.27 -19.24
N ASN A 147 -1.21 -18.49 -19.99
CA ASN A 147 -1.30 -19.49 -21.05
C ASN A 147 -1.50 -18.90 -22.44
N GLY A 148 -1.16 -17.63 -22.64
CA GLY A 148 -1.36 -16.92 -23.89
C GLY A 148 -0.35 -15.78 -24.07
N LEU A 149 -0.50 -15.08 -25.18
CA LEU A 149 0.31 -13.88 -25.46
C LEU A 149 -0.34 -12.66 -24.82
N LEU A 150 0.49 -11.72 -24.37
CA LEU A 150 0.03 -10.39 -24.00
C LEU A 150 -0.46 -9.64 -25.25
N VAL A 151 -1.73 -9.27 -25.27
CA VAL A 151 -2.30 -8.48 -26.36
C VAL A 151 -2.00 -7.01 -26.10
N LEU A 152 -1.36 -6.34 -27.07
CA LEU A 152 -1.06 -4.92 -27.01
C LEU A 152 -2.20 -4.08 -27.60
N PRO A 153 -2.34 -2.80 -27.21
CA PRO A 153 -3.33 -1.88 -27.79
C PRO A 153 -3.22 -1.78 -29.30
N GLU A 154 -4.36 -1.59 -29.98
CA GLU A 154 -4.41 -1.48 -31.44
C GLU A 154 -3.62 -0.29 -31.99
N ASP A 155 -3.51 0.80 -31.23
CA ASP A 155 -2.76 2.00 -31.56
C ASP A 155 -1.26 1.92 -31.24
N ALA A 156 -0.77 0.83 -30.62
CA ALA A 156 0.65 0.65 -30.32
C ALA A 156 1.49 0.71 -31.61
N GLU A 157 2.56 1.50 -31.61
CA GLU A 157 3.43 1.70 -32.77
C GLU A 157 4.29 0.46 -33.04
N VAL A 158 4.16 -0.12 -34.25
CA VAL A 158 4.90 -1.32 -34.64
C VAL A 158 6.40 -1.04 -34.69
N GLY A 159 7.20 -1.88 -34.04
CA GLY A 159 8.65 -1.72 -33.93
C GLY A 159 9.12 -0.86 -32.76
N ALA A 160 8.21 -0.18 -32.04
CA ALA A 160 8.55 0.54 -30.82
C ALA A 160 8.95 -0.41 -29.69
N ASP A 161 9.83 0.04 -28.79
CA ASP A 161 10.18 -0.70 -27.57
C ASP A 161 8.94 -0.85 -26.67
N VAL A 162 8.71 -2.05 -26.16
CA VAL A 162 7.56 -2.32 -25.28
C VAL A 162 7.73 -1.77 -23.87
N LYS A 163 8.97 -1.50 -23.41
CA LYS A 163 9.21 -1.05 -22.04
C LYS A 163 8.43 0.22 -21.66
N PRO A 164 8.53 1.33 -22.41
CA PRO A 164 7.76 2.53 -22.11
C PRO A 164 6.24 2.30 -22.20
N LEU A 165 5.79 1.54 -23.19
CA LEU A 165 4.37 1.21 -23.39
C LEU A 165 3.80 0.45 -22.17
N LEU A 166 4.58 -0.45 -21.61
CA LEU A 166 4.21 -1.30 -20.48
C LEU A 166 4.72 -0.77 -19.14
N GLN A 167 5.31 0.42 -19.09
CA GLN A 167 5.95 1.01 -17.88
C GLN A 167 6.92 0.03 -17.18
N LEU A 168 7.69 -0.72 -18.00
CA LEU A 168 8.73 -1.64 -17.54
C LEU A 168 10.10 -0.96 -17.43
N ASP A 169 10.13 0.37 -17.48
CA ASP A 169 11.30 1.24 -17.32
C ASP A 169 11.18 2.15 -16.10
N ASP A 170 10.25 1.82 -15.19
CA ASP A 170 10.04 2.58 -13.96
C ASP A 170 10.98 2.10 -12.84
N TRP A 171 11.12 2.93 -11.82
CA TRP A 171 11.84 2.63 -10.60
C TRP A 171 10.89 2.61 -9.41
N ILE A 172 10.93 1.56 -8.63
CA ILE A 172 10.08 1.40 -7.45
C ILE A 172 10.92 1.55 -6.17
N PHE A 173 10.42 2.37 -5.25
CA PHE A 173 10.92 2.42 -3.88
C PHE A 173 9.91 1.74 -2.96
N ASP A 174 10.33 0.74 -2.19
CA ASP A 174 9.53 0.22 -1.08
C ASP A 174 9.91 0.95 0.19
N ILE A 175 9.01 1.83 0.65
CA ILE A 175 9.25 2.72 1.77
C ILE A 175 8.47 2.22 2.99
N ALA A 176 9.18 1.95 4.09
CA ALA A 176 8.58 1.67 5.40
C ALA A 176 8.06 2.97 6.03
N ILE A 177 6.76 3.11 6.12
CA ILE A 177 6.12 4.28 6.71
C ILE A 177 5.90 4.05 8.20
N THR A 178 6.49 4.91 9.02
CA THR A 178 6.35 4.88 10.48
C THR A 178 4.94 5.23 10.94
N ALA A 179 4.54 4.76 12.12
CA ALA A 179 3.16 4.92 12.60
C ALA A 179 2.77 6.38 12.91
N ASN A 180 3.74 7.27 13.09
CA ASN A 180 3.51 8.70 13.31
C ASN A 180 3.30 9.49 12.01
N ARG A 181 3.63 8.91 10.84
CA ARG A 181 3.52 9.57 9.54
C ARG A 181 2.48 8.93 8.62
N PRO A 182 1.21 8.78 9.07
CA PRO A 182 0.15 8.20 8.23
C PRO A 182 -0.13 9.02 6.96
N ASP A 183 0.17 10.31 6.94
CA ASP A 183 0.10 11.19 5.78
C ASP A 183 0.98 10.71 4.61
N CYS A 184 2.07 10.00 4.91
CA CYS A 184 3.00 9.42 3.94
C CYS A 184 2.59 8.02 3.45
N GLU A 185 1.48 7.43 3.91
CA GLU A 185 0.90 6.18 3.35
C GLU A 185 0.22 6.42 1.99
N SER A 186 0.74 7.37 1.22
CA SER A 186 0.21 7.78 -0.08
C SER A 186 1.30 8.32 -1.00
N ILE A 187 1.11 8.18 -2.31
CA ILE A 187 2.04 8.75 -3.31
C ILE A 187 2.14 10.27 -3.15
N PHE A 188 1.00 10.95 -2.96
CA PHE A 188 0.97 12.40 -2.80
C PHE A 188 1.60 12.86 -1.47
N GLY A 189 1.48 12.06 -0.40
CA GLY A 189 2.18 12.32 0.86
C GLY A 189 3.70 12.25 0.70
N ILE A 190 4.21 11.19 0.06
CA ILE A 190 5.64 11.09 -0.27
C ILE A 190 6.08 12.19 -1.24
N ALA A 191 5.24 12.56 -2.22
CA ALA A 191 5.56 13.65 -3.14
C ALA A 191 5.77 14.99 -2.42
N ARG A 192 4.98 15.31 -1.36
CA ARG A 192 5.19 16.49 -0.52
C ARG A 192 6.57 16.46 0.16
N GLU A 193 6.97 15.31 0.67
CA GLU A 193 8.27 15.13 1.30
C GLU A 193 9.42 15.24 0.28
N VAL A 194 9.30 14.58 -0.86
CA VAL A 194 10.28 14.68 -1.96
C VAL A 194 10.41 16.13 -2.45
N ALA A 195 9.30 16.86 -2.56
CA ALA A 195 9.30 18.27 -2.93
C ALA A 195 10.10 19.11 -1.92
N ALA A 196 9.89 18.88 -0.61
CA ALA A 196 10.63 19.54 0.44
C ALA A 196 12.13 19.17 0.42
N ILE A 197 12.45 17.89 0.26
CA ILE A 197 13.83 17.36 0.17
C ILE A 197 14.59 17.98 -1.01
N LEU A 198 13.93 18.09 -2.18
CA LEU A 198 14.54 18.65 -3.40
C LEU A 198 14.40 20.18 -3.49
N ASN A 199 13.73 20.81 -2.52
CA ASN A 199 13.39 22.24 -2.55
C ASN A 199 12.67 22.64 -3.85
N LYS A 200 11.69 21.85 -4.26
CA LYS A 200 10.85 22.02 -5.44
C LYS A 200 9.39 22.27 -5.03
N PRO A 201 8.58 22.90 -5.86
CA PRO A 201 7.14 22.97 -5.61
C PRO A 201 6.48 21.61 -5.84
N VAL A 202 5.45 21.32 -5.04
CA VAL A 202 4.56 20.18 -5.28
C VAL A 202 3.34 20.63 -6.11
N LYS A 203 2.96 19.84 -7.13
CA LYS A 203 1.74 20.04 -7.91
C LYS A 203 0.61 19.30 -7.21
N THR A 204 -0.55 19.96 -7.09
CA THR A 204 -1.75 19.30 -6.52
C THR A 204 -2.43 18.43 -7.59
N PRO A 205 -3.04 17.28 -7.21
CA PRO A 205 -3.91 16.53 -8.11
C PRO A 205 -5.06 17.41 -8.63
N ALA A 206 -5.55 17.14 -9.83
CA ALA A 206 -6.74 17.79 -10.36
C ALA A 206 -7.98 17.36 -9.57
N LEU A 207 -8.78 18.32 -9.09
CA LEU A 207 -9.94 18.12 -8.21
C LEU A 207 -11.23 18.74 -8.75
N ASP A 208 -11.16 19.45 -9.87
CA ASP A 208 -12.28 20.11 -10.52
C ASP A 208 -13.14 19.11 -11.27
N TYR A 209 -14.43 19.26 -11.17
CA TYR A 209 -15.44 18.47 -11.86
C TYR A 209 -16.69 19.32 -12.12
N THR A 210 -17.53 18.87 -13.04
CA THR A 210 -18.75 19.54 -13.45
C THR A 210 -19.97 18.77 -12.95
N GLU A 211 -20.84 19.43 -12.20
CA GLU A 211 -22.12 18.85 -11.79
C GLU A 211 -23.11 18.84 -12.98
N SER A 212 -23.73 17.69 -13.20
CA SER A 212 -24.68 17.47 -14.29
C SER A 212 -26.08 18.10 -14.05
N GLY A 213 -26.34 18.58 -12.83
CA GLY A 213 -27.66 19.03 -12.41
C GLY A 213 -28.66 17.90 -12.13
N ILE A 214 -28.27 16.64 -12.29
CA ILE A 214 -29.08 15.49 -11.88
C ILE A 214 -29.11 15.41 -10.35
N THR A 215 -30.28 15.12 -9.77
CA THR A 215 -30.44 14.97 -8.32
C THR A 215 -31.00 13.59 -7.98
N LYS A 216 -30.65 13.11 -6.77
CA LYS A 216 -31.26 11.93 -6.13
C LYS A 216 -32.13 12.42 -4.98
N ASP A 217 -33.42 12.62 -5.26
CA ASP A 217 -34.37 13.21 -4.31
C ASP A 217 -34.51 12.34 -3.06
N GLY A 218 -34.56 12.99 -1.89
CA GLY A 218 -34.76 12.34 -0.61
C GLY A 218 -33.60 11.48 -0.11
N PHE A 219 -32.41 11.53 -0.75
CA PHE A 219 -31.24 10.85 -0.22
C PHE A 219 -30.73 11.53 1.05
N THR A 220 -30.48 10.73 2.09
CA THR A 220 -30.04 11.22 3.40
C THR A 220 -28.86 10.42 3.94
N VAL A 221 -28.04 11.10 4.75
CA VAL A 221 -26.97 10.46 5.52
C VAL A 221 -27.11 10.88 6.98
N THR A 222 -27.04 9.92 7.89
CA THR A 222 -26.97 10.17 9.34
C THR A 222 -25.77 9.47 9.96
N VAL A 223 -25.16 10.11 10.96
CA VAL A 223 -24.08 9.56 11.74
C VAL A 223 -24.49 9.53 13.21
N ASP A 224 -24.89 8.35 13.69
CA ASP A 224 -25.35 8.15 15.06
C ASP A 224 -24.21 7.92 16.05
N ALA A 225 -22.99 7.68 15.53
CA ALA A 225 -21.76 7.49 16.30
C ALA A 225 -20.68 8.51 15.90
N PRO A 226 -20.87 9.80 16.18
CA PRO A 226 -19.96 10.87 15.77
C PRO A 226 -18.57 10.79 16.42
N ASP A 227 -18.44 10.11 17.54
CA ASP A 227 -17.18 9.80 18.20
C ASP A 227 -16.34 8.77 17.43
N LEU A 228 -16.99 7.93 16.62
CA LEU A 228 -16.33 6.91 15.78
C LEU A 228 -16.24 7.30 14.31
N CYS A 229 -17.12 8.19 13.84
CA CYS A 229 -17.12 8.72 12.49
C CYS A 229 -17.30 10.26 12.53
N PRO A 230 -16.22 11.03 12.71
CA PRO A 230 -16.32 12.50 12.81
C PRO A 230 -16.67 13.17 11.48
N ARG A 231 -16.38 12.54 10.34
CA ARG A 231 -16.72 13.06 9.00
C ARG A 231 -17.14 11.94 8.08
N TYR A 232 -18.25 12.15 7.36
CA TYR A 232 -18.75 11.24 6.32
C TYR A 232 -19.23 12.05 5.12
N ILE A 233 -18.74 11.74 3.94
CA ILE A 233 -19.14 12.36 2.68
C ILE A 233 -19.72 11.27 1.80
N ALA A 234 -20.94 11.47 1.32
CA ALA A 234 -21.58 10.64 0.31
C ALA A 234 -21.89 11.48 -0.93
N HIS A 235 -21.45 11.03 -2.09
CA HIS A 235 -21.70 11.70 -3.36
C HIS A 235 -22.34 10.73 -4.35
N TYR A 236 -23.49 11.11 -4.91
CA TYR A 236 -24.20 10.32 -5.91
C TYR A 236 -23.67 10.58 -7.32
N VAL A 237 -23.48 9.51 -8.08
CA VAL A 237 -23.09 9.54 -9.50
C VAL A 237 -24.08 8.70 -10.29
N SER A 238 -24.67 9.26 -11.35
CA SER A 238 -25.64 8.61 -12.23
C SER A 238 -25.06 8.25 -13.58
N ASP A 239 -25.83 7.52 -14.38
CA ASP A 239 -25.47 7.12 -15.74
C ASP A 239 -24.10 6.43 -15.80
N VAL A 240 -23.80 5.64 -14.77
CA VAL A 240 -22.53 4.92 -14.63
C VAL A 240 -22.46 3.81 -15.67
N LYS A 241 -21.31 3.67 -16.28
CA LYS A 241 -20.98 2.60 -17.22
C LYS A 241 -19.76 1.86 -16.67
N ILE A 242 -20.01 0.67 -16.15
CA ILE A 242 -18.95 -0.20 -15.70
C ILE A 242 -18.20 -0.75 -16.91
N GLY A 243 -16.88 -0.76 -16.82
CA GLY A 243 -16.00 -1.23 -17.88
C GLY A 243 -14.56 -1.32 -17.37
N GLU A 244 -13.65 -1.65 -18.27
CA GLU A 244 -12.24 -1.69 -17.96
C GLU A 244 -11.68 -0.28 -17.69
N SER A 245 -10.73 -0.20 -16.77
CA SER A 245 -9.95 1.01 -16.54
C SER A 245 -8.99 1.28 -17.71
N PRO A 246 -8.62 2.55 -17.95
CA PRO A 246 -7.60 2.86 -18.95
C PRO A 246 -6.23 2.28 -18.57
N GLU A 247 -5.40 1.99 -19.57
CA GLU A 247 -4.12 1.32 -19.39
C GLU A 247 -3.20 2.01 -18.37
N TRP A 248 -3.16 3.36 -18.36
CA TRP A 248 -2.35 4.10 -17.41
C TRP A 248 -2.75 3.85 -15.95
N MET A 249 -4.06 3.68 -15.67
CA MET A 249 -4.57 3.40 -14.32
C MET A 249 -4.27 1.95 -13.92
N LYS A 250 -4.52 0.98 -14.81
CA LYS A 250 -4.20 -0.44 -14.59
C LYS A 250 -2.71 -0.60 -14.26
N ARG A 251 -1.83 0.05 -15.02
CA ARG A 251 -0.38 0.01 -14.82
C ARG A 251 0.03 0.56 -13.46
N ARG A 252 -0.45 1.73 -13.09
CA ARG A 252 -0.14 2.33 -11.79
C ARG A 252 -0.59 1.48 -10.63
N LEU A 253 -1.80 0.92 -10.71
CA LEU A 253 -2.31 0.01 -9.70
C LEU A 253 -1.43 -1.24 -9.60
N ALA A 254 -1.06 -1.84 -10.72
CA ALA A 254 -0.18 -3.01 -10.74
C ALA A 254 1.20 -2.71 -10.11
N LEU A 255 1.81 -1.56 -10.41
CA LEU A 255 3.10 -1.14 -9.83
C LEU A 255 3.05 -0.95 -8.31
N VAL A 256 1.88 -0.68 -7.73
CA VAL A 256 1.69 -0.56 -6.28
C VAL A 256 1.02 -1.78 -5.65
N GLY A 257 0.95 -2.90 -6.40
CA GLY A 257 0.48 -4.19 -5.90
C GLY A 257 -1.02 -4.35 -5.84
N ILE A 258 -1.79 -3.62 -6.66
CA ILE A 258 -3.25 -3.75 -6.77
C ILE A 258 -3.64 -4.22 -8.17
N GLY A 259 -4.42 -5.30 -8.25
CA GLY A 259 -5.02 -5.77 -9.50
C GLY A 259 -6.20 -4.88 -9.91
N SER A 260 -6.31 -4.60 -11.21
CA SER A 260 -7.45 -3.87 -11.79
C SER A 260 -8.70 -4.76 -11.81
N ILE A 261 -9.85 -4.18 -11.46
CA ILE A 261 -11.15 -4.88 -11.41
C ILE A 261 -12.13 -4.23 -12.40
N SER A 262 -12.46 -2.97 -12.17
CA SER A 262 -13.33 -2.18 -13.05
C SER A 262 -13.08 -0.68 -12.81
N ASN A 263 -13.43 0.16 -13.76
CA ASN A 263 -13.18 1.59 -13.71
C ASN A 263 -13.61 2.26 -12.38
N VAL A 264 -14.81 1.96 -11.87
CA VAL A 264 -15.32 2.55 -10.61
C VAL A 264 -14.56 2.04 -9.39
N VAL A 265 -14.29 0.73 -9.33
CA VAL A 265 -13.53 0.13 -8.21
C VAL A 265 -12.08 0.59 -8.25
N ASP A 266 -11.50 0.65 -9.44
CA ASP A 266 -10.12 1.09 -9.62
C ASP A 266 -9.92 2.57 -9.28
N ILE A 267 -10.92 3.44 -9.51
CA ILE A 267 -10.90 4.82 -9.02
C ILE A 267 -10.74 4.84 -7.49
N THR A 268 -11.48 4.01 -6.75
CA THR A 268 -11.37 3.96 -5.28
C THR A 268 -10.00 3.45 -4.83
N ASN A 269 -9.47 2.42 -5.50
CA ASN A 269 -8.14 1.86 -5.25
C ASN A 269 -7.02 2.84 -5.63
N TYR A 270 -7.19 3.55 -6.73
CA TYR A 270 -6.25 4.58 -7.18
C TYR A 270 -6.12 5.70 -6.15
N ILE A 271 -7.25 6.22 -5.66
CA ILE A 271 -7.28 7.27 -4.64
C ILE A 271 -6.69 6.78 -3.31
N LEU A 272 -6.96 5.53 -2.94
CA LEU A 272 -6.34 4.91 -1.77
C LEU A 272 -4.80 4.98 -1.83
N LYS A 273 -4.20 4.73 -2.99
CA LYS A 273 -2.74 4.81 -3.16
C LYS A 273 -2.26 6.23 -3.44
N GLU A 274 -3.00 7.02 -4.24
CA GLU A 274 -2.65 8.40 -4.56
C GLU A 274 -2.68 9.31 -3.34
N LEU A 275 -3.77 9.28 -2.55
CA LEU A 275 -4.06 10.23 -1.47
C LEU A 275 -4.04 9.60 -0.06
N GLY A 276 -3.99 8.27 0.05
CA GLY A 276 -4.03 7.58 1.34
C GLY A 276 -5.42 7.46 1.96
N GLN A 277 -6.46 7.98 1.30
CA GLN A 277 -7.83 7.93 1.77
C GLN A 277 -8.53 6.69 1.24
N PRO A 278 -8.94 5.75 2.11
CA PRO A 278 -9.82 4.67 1.69
C PRO A 278 -11.19 5.21 1.28
N MET A 279 -11.68 4.75 0.14
CA MET A 279 -13.00 5.06 -0.37
C MET A 279 -13.78 3.78 -0.63
N HIS A 280 -15.10 3.90 -0.64
CA HIS A 280 -15.99 2.84 -1.09
C HIS A 280 -17.01 3.36 -2.09
N ALA A 281 -17.50 2.49 -2.96
CA ALA A 281 -18.58 2.77 -3.89
C ALA A 281 -19.69 1.74 -3.67
N PHE A 282 -20.89 2.22 -3.34
CA PHE A 282 -22.08 1.38 -3.22
C PHE A 282 -22.87 1.43 -4.51
N ASP A 283 -23.35 0.30 -4.99
CA ASP A 283 -24.40 0.30 -6.01
C ASP A 283 -25.68 0.91 -5.43
N SER A 284 -26.06 2.04 -5.98
CA SER A 284 -27.19 2.83 -5.47
C SER A 284 -28.54 2.09 -5.51
N SER A 285 -28.67 1.06 -6.38
CA SER A 285 -29.90 0.27 -6.50
C SER A 285 -30.12 -0.69 -5.33
N TYR A 286 -29.05 -1.04 -4.61
CA TYR A 286 -29.09 -1.93 -3.44
C TYR A 286 -29.18 -1.17 -2.11
N ILE A 287 -29.17 0.17 -2.13
CA ILE A 287 -29.31 1.00 -0.92
C ILE A 287 -30.80 1.23 -0.65
N GLU A 288 -31.36 0.40 0.23
CA GLU A 288 -32.77 0.47 0.61
C GLU A 288 -33.08 1.72 1.46
N GLY A 289 -34.30 2.26 1.30
CA GLY A 289 -34.72 3.46 2.02
C GLY A 289 -34.07 4.76 1.57
N ASN A 290 -33.24 4.74 0.52
CA ASN A 290 -32.53 5.91 -0.01
C ASN A 290 -31.74 6.68 1.07
N ALA A 291 -31.13 5.95 2.01
CA ALA A 291 -30.46 6.49 3.18
C ALA A 291 -29.18 5.70 3.51
N ILE A 292 -28.22 6.40 4.08
CA ILE A 292 -27.03 5.83 4.71
C ILE A 292 -27.06 6.17 6.21
N HIS A 293 -26.88 5.18 7.06
CA HIS A 293 -26.81 5.31 8.51
C HIS A 293 -25.49 4.75 9.04
N VAL A 294 -24.62 5.61 9.55
CA VAL A 294 -23.36 5.19 10.19
C VAL A 294 -23.61 5.07 11.70
N ARG A 295 -23.59 3.84 12.19
CA ARG A 295 -23.94 3.54 13.59
C ARG A 295 -23.10 2.41 14.16
N ARG A 296 -23.18 2.22 15.48
CA ARG A 296 -22.69 0.99 16.09
C ARG A 296 -23.58 -0.18 15.68
N ALA A 297 -22.97 -1.36 15.51
CA ALA A 297 -23.72 -2.57 15.25
C ALA A 297 -24.59 -2.95 16.46
N HIS A 298 -25.69 -3.67 16.20
CA HIS A 298 -26.46 -4.30 17.25
C HIS A 298 -25.80 -5.61 17.70
N ASP A 299 -26.10 -6.06 18.90
CA ASP A 299 -25.59 -7.34 19.40
C ASP A 299 -26.06 -8.50 18.50
N LYS A 300 -25.11 -9.33 18.07
CA LYS A 300 -25.32 -10.46 17.13
C LYS A 300 -25.85 -10.06 15.75
N GLU A 301 -25.71 -8.80 15.36
CA GLU A 301 -25.98 -8.38 13.99
C GLU A 301 -25.00 -9.06 13.03
N LYS A 302 -25.51 -9.48 11.87
CA LYS A 302 -24.70 -10.22 10.89
C LYS A 302 -24.47 -9.41 9.63
N ILE A 303 -23.29 -9.57 9.04
CA ILE A 303 -22.95 -9.05 7.74
C ILE A 303 -22.11 -10.07 6.96
N MET A 304 -22.39 -10.21 5.66
CA MET A 304 -21.55 -10.90 4.69
C MET A 304 -20.68 -9.86 3.97
N THR A 305 -19.38 -10.00 4.02
CA THR A 305 -18.42 -9.09 3.38
C THR A 305 -18.07 -9.52 1.95
N LEU A 306 -17.42 -8.63 1.17
CA LEU A 306 -17.04 -8.85 -0.24
C LEU A 306 -16.17 -10.11 -0.44
N ASP A 307 -15.42 -10.53 0.56
CA ASP A 307 -14.63 -11.77 0.56
C ASP A 307 -15.42 -13.00 1.01
N GLU A 308 -16.77 -12.94 0.94
CA GLU A 308 -17.72 -14.02 1.23
C GLU A 308 -17.63 -14.58 2.66
N LYS A 309 -17.16 -13.78 3.62
CA LYS A 309 -17.12 -14.15 5.03
C LYS A 309 -18.30 -13.56 5.79
N GLU A 310 -18.96 -14.40 6.62
CA GLU A 310 -20.00 -13.94 7.52
C GLU A 310 -19.41 -13.59 8.88
N PHE A 311 -19.73 -12.40 9.39
CA PHE A 311 -19.34 -11.94 10.71
C PHE A 311 -20.56 -11.71 11.60
N GLU A 312 -20.47 -12.14 12.86
CA GLU A 312 -21.40 -11.76 13.93
C GLU A 312 -20.77 -10.58 14.70
N LEU A 313 -21.52 -9.48 14.77
CA LEU A 313 -21.04 -8.19 15.26
C LEU A 313 -21.57 -7.91 16.67
N ASN A 314 -21.01 -6.87 17.28
CA ASN A 314 -21.46 -6.33 18.56
C ASN A 314 -21.32 -4.79 18.58
N GLU A 315 -21.76 -4.15 19.65
CA GLU A 315 -21.77 -2.69 19.82
C GLU A 315 -20.41 -1.97 19.70
N ASN A 316 -19.29 -2.73 19.74
CA ASN A 316 -17.96 -2.16 19.51
C ASN A 316 -17.61 -2.02 18.03
N ASN A 317 -18.37 -2.66 17.15
CA ASN A 317 -18.17 -2.58 15.72
C ASN A 317 -18.96 -1.42 15.11
N LEU A 318 -18.33 -0.63 14.26
CA LEU A 318 -18.99 0.41 13.47
C LEU A 318 -19.44 -0.17 12.14
N VAL A 319 -20.68 0.08 11.77
CA VAL A 319 -21.27 -0.35 10.51
C VAL A 319 -21.85 0.82 9.73
N ILE A 320 -21.81 0.69 8.42
CA ILE A 320 -22.55 1.53 7.50
C ILE A 320 -23.78 0.73 7.09
N CYS A 321 -24.95 1.30 7.29
CA CYS A 321 -26.23 0.68 6.99
C CYS A 321 -26.97 1.47 5.92
N ASP A 322 -27.81 0.80 5.15
CA ASP A 322 -28.89 1.47 4.44
C ASP A 322 -30.10 1.71 5.38
N GLY A 323 -31.29 1.94 4.85
CA GLY A 323 -32.50 2.12 5.66
C GLY A 323 -32.98 0.86 6.41
N VAL A 324 -32.38 -0.31 6.16
CA VAL A 324 -32.86 -1.61 6.66
C VAL A 324 -31.76 -2.46 7.28
N LYS A 325 -30.57 -2.55 6.64
CA LYS A 325 -29.52 -3.54 6.94
C LYS A 325 -28.11 -2.95 6.86
N PRO A 326 -27.09 -3.60 7.48
CA PRO A 326 -25.71 -3.22 7.27
C PRO A 326 -25.26 -3.55 5.83
N VAL A 327 -24.54 -2.60 5.22
CA VAL A 327 -23.98 -2.67 3.87
C VAL A 327 -22.46 -2.59 3.85
N ALA A 328 -21.82 -2.23 4.96
CA ALA A 328 -20.36 -2.32 5.11
C ALA A 328 -19.93 -2.40 6.58
N LEU A 329 -18.79 -3.05 6.83
CA LEU A 329 -18.01 -2.85 8.05
C LEU A 329 -17.18 -1.57 7.86
N ALA A 330 -17.53 -0.52 8.57
CA ALA A 330 -16.94 0.82 8.39
C ALA A 330 -15.41 0.78 8.47
N GLY A 331 -14.76 1.25 7.41
CA GLY A 331 -13.30 1.33 7.32
C GLY A 331 -12.56 -0.01 7.26
N ILE A 332 -13.27 -1.14 7.18
CA ILE A 332 -12.67 -2.48 7.14
C ILE A 332 -12.97 -3.18 5.81
N MET A 333 -14.26 -3.42 5.50
CA MET A 333 -14.63 -4.16 4.29
C MET A 333 -16.07 -3.85 3.87
N GLY A 334 -16.29 -3.67 2.58
CA GLY A 334 -17.64 -3.54 2.00
C GLY A 334 -18.48 -4.81 2.18
N GLY A 335 -19.79 -4.66 2.18
CA GLY A 335 -20.74 -5.77 2.19
C GLY A 335 -21.00 -6.31 0.79
N LEU A 336 -21.14 -7.62 0.66
CA LEU A 336 -21.48 -8.31 -0.59
C LEU A 336 -22.83 -7.86 -1.17
N ASN A 337 -23.72 -7.39 -0.29
CA ASN A 337 -25.07 -6.99 -0.64
C ASN A 337 -25.21 -5.59 -1.28
N SER A 338 -24.10 -4.89 -1.48
CA SER A 338 -24.07 -3.55 -2.09
C SER A 338 -22.89 -3.35 -3.05
N GLU A 339 -22.28 -4.46 -3.51
CA GLU A 339 -21.14 -4.46 -4.41
C GLU A 339 -21.45 -3.86 -5.80
N ILE A 340 -20.42 -3.30 -6.43
CA ILE A 340 -20.48 -2.86 -7.82
C ILE A 340 -20.47 -4.08 -8.75
N ARG A 341 -21.38 -4.10 -9.73
CA ARG A 341 -21.55 -5.15 -10.73
C ARG A 341 -21.55 -4.57 -12.13
N ASP A 342 -21.38 -5.40 -13.13
CA ASP A 342 -21.41 -4.97 -14.55
C ASP A 342 -22.72 -4.26 -14.93
N THR A 343 -23.80 -4.52 -14.19
CA THR A 343 -25.13 -3.92 -14.39
C THR A 343 -25.38 -2.66 -13.55
N THR A 344 -24.39 -2.18 -12.82
CA THR A 344 -24.54 -0.97 -11.98
C THR A 344 -24.66 0.28 -12.84
N GLU A 345 -25.77 1.01 -12.68
CA GLU A 345 -26.07 2.23 -13.45
C GLU A 345 -25.88 3.52 -12.62
N ALA A 346 -25.79 3.40 -11.29
CA ALA A 346 -25.56 4.54 -10.41
C ALA A 346 -24.86 4.12 -9.13
N VAL A 347 -23.95 4.96 -8.63
CA VAL A 347 -23.16 4.68 -7.43
C VAL A 347 -23.28 5.80 -6.41
N ILE A 348 -23.06 5.45 -5.14
CA ILE A 348 -22.83 6.39 -4.05
C ILE A 348 -21.38 6.20 -3.60
N PHE A 349 -20.53 7.20 -3.88
CA PHE A 349 -19.18 7.22 -3.33
C PHE A 349 -19.19 7.62 -1.86
N GLU A 350 -18.45 6.87 -1.07
CA GLU A 350 -18.16 7.15 0.32
C GLU A 350 -16.72 7.65 0.45
N SER A 351 -16.56 8.75 1.19
CA SER A 351 -15.27 9.19 1.71
C SER A 351 -15.45 9.63 3.16
N ALA A 352 -14.83 8.93 4.09
CA ALA A 352 -15.09 9.14 5.50
C ALA A 352 -13.81 9.08 6.35
N LYS A 353 -13.86 9.71 7.53
CA LYS A 353 -12.89 9.49 8.60
C LYS A 353 -13.53 8.60 9.66
N PHE A 354 -12.81 7.53 10.03
CA PHE A 354 -13.20 6.66 11.15
C PHE A 354 -12.16 6.69 12.27
N ALA A 355 -12.61 6.49 13.50
CA ALA A 355 -11.76 6.52 14.68
C ALA A 355 -10.73 5.38 14.65
N ARG A 356 -9.46 5.74 14.61
CA ARG A 356 -8.27 4.86 14.51
C ARG A 356 -8.34 3.67 15.47
N ASP A 357 -8.62 3.93 16.75
CA ASP A 357 -8.65 2.90 17.78
C ASP A 357 -9.81 1.92 17.62
N ASN A 358 -10.95 2.39 17.12
CA ASN A 358 -12.11 1.53 16.87
C ASN A 358 -11.82 0.57 15.71
N ILE A 359 -11.33 1.09 14.57
CA ILE A 359 -11.01 0.25 13.41
C ILE A 359 -9.94 -0.77 13.75
N ARG A 360 -8.86 -0.37 14.44
CA ARG A 360 -7.80 -1.28 14.88
C ARG A 360 -8.32 -2.42 15.77
N LYS A 361 -9.19 -2.08 16.74
CA LYS A 361 -9.77 -3.08 17.66
C LYS A 361 -10.75 -4.00 16.93
N SER A 362 -11.63 -3.45 16.09
CA SER A 362 -12.61 -4.21 15.33
C SER A 362 -11.96 -5.15 14.31
N SER A 363 -11.02 -4.65 13.50
CA SER A 363 -10.26 -5.45 12.54
C SER A 363 -9.55 -6.63 13.22
N ARG A 364 -8.90 -6.38 14.35
CA ARG A 364 -8.21 -7.42 15.13
C ARG A 364 -9.18 -8.43 15.76
N ALA A 365 -10.28 -7.98 16.32
CA ALA A 365 -11.28 -8.85 16.97
C ALA A 365 -11.98 -9.76 15.97
N LEU A 366 -12.27 -9.25 14.76
CA LEU A 366 -12.89 -10.00 13.67
C LEU A 366 -11.87 -10.84 12.87
N GLY A 367 -10.56 -10.64 13.08
CA GLY A 367 -9.53 -11.27 12.27
C GLY A 367 -9.56 -10.83 10.80
N GLN A 368 -10.13 -9.67 10.51
CA GLN A 368 -10.30 -9.13 9.15
C GLN A 368 -9.38 -7.92 8.95
N SER A 369 -8.43 -8.06 8.03
CA SER A 369 -7.49 -6.98 7.66
C SER A 369 -7.62 -6.67 6.18
N SER A 370 -7.54 -5.38 5.85
CA SER A 370 -7.54 -4.86 4.48
C SER A 370 -6.61 -3.65 4.40
N ASP A 371 -6.26 -3.22 3.19
CA ASP A 371 -5.51 -1.97 2.95
C ASP A 371 -6.20 -0.76 3.60
N SER A 372 -7.54 -0.73 3.55
CA SER A 372 -8.38 0.28 4.21
C SER A 372 -8.20 0.26 5.72
N SER A 373 -8.40 -0.91 6.37
CA SER A 373 -8.30 -1.04 7.83
C SER A 373 -6.90 -0.72 8.36
N GLN A 374 -5.85 -1.03 7.58
CA GLN A 374 -4.47 -0.70 7.95
C GLN A 374 -4.23 0.81 7.95
N ARG A 375 -4.76 1.55 6.95
CA ARG A 375 -4.65 3.01 6.90
C ARG A 375 -5.43 3.67 8.03
N TYR A 376 -6.69 3.30 8.25
CA TYR A 376 -7.46 3.83 9.37
C TYR A 376 -6.82 3.49 10.73
N ALA A 377 -6.23 2.30 10.89
CA ALA A 377 -5.55 1.92 12.12
C ALA A 377 -4.27 2.73 12.39
N LYS A 378 -3.62 3.29 11.37
CA LYS A 378 -2.51 4.24 11.50
C LYS A 378 -3.01 5.69 11.66
N GLY A 379 -4.09 6.05 10.98
CA GLY A 379 -4.72 7.36 10.98
C GLY A 379 -5.00 7.84 9.55
N VAL A 380 -6.14 8.47 9.36
CA VAL A 380 -6.52 9.18 8.13
C VAL A 380 -7.08 10.52 8.56
N ASP A 381 -6.56 11.60 8.00
CA ASP A 381 -6.97 12.96 8.36
C ASP A 381 -8.31 13.36 7.70
N GLU A 382 -8.95 14.41 8.23
CA GLU A 382 -10.23 14.89 7.69
C GLU A 382 -10.09 15.67 6.38
N TYR A 383 -8.91 16.25 6.13
CA TYR A 383 -8.63 16.96 4.88
C TYR A 383 -8.59 15.98 3.70
N ALA A 384 -7.99 14.80 3.88
CA ALA A 384 -7.92 13.77 2.85
C ALA A 384 -9.32 13.32 2.40
N THR A 385 -10.32 13.26 3.30
CA THR A 385 -11.69 12.86 2.94
C THR A 385 -12.32 13.79 1.88
N VAL A 386 -12.14 15.09 2.04
CA VAL A 386 -12.67 16.10 1.11
C VAL A 386 -11.92 16.06 -0.23
N MET A 387 -10.59 15.95 -0.17
CA MET A 387 -9.75 15.89 -1.36
C MET A 387 -10.06 14.63 -2.18
N ALA A 388 -10.16 13.47 -1.52
CA ALA A 388 -10.44 12.19 -2.15
C ALA A 388 -11.82 12.15 -2.83
N SER A 389 -12.85 12.68 -2.15
CA SER A 389 -14.18 12.80 -2.75
C SER A 389 -14.14 13.60 -4.06
N LYS A 390 -13.50 14.77 -4.06
CA LYS A 390 -13.35 15.59 -5.27
C LYS A 390 -12.53 14.90 -6.36
N ARG A 391 -11.45 14.20 -5.97
CA ARG A 391 -10.60 13.47 -6.91
C ARG A 391 -11.35 12.31 -7.59
N ALA A 392 -12.20 11.59 -6.85
CA ALA A 392 -13.04 10.54 -7.42
C ALA A 392 -13.99 11.09 -8.50
N LEU A 393 -14.62 12.22 -8.21
CA LEU A 393 -15.56 12.86 -9.14
C LEU A 393 -14.85 13.41 -10.38
N HIS A 394 -13.67 13.98 -10.21
CA HIS A 394 -12.81 14.37 -11.34
C HIS A 394 -12.48 13.17 -12.23
N LEU A 395 -12.07 12.04 -11.63
CA LEU A 395 -11.75 10.83 -12.39
C LEU A 395 -12.97 10.22 -13.08
N ILE A 396 -14.15 10.27 -12.48
CA ILE A 396 -15.41 9.86 -13.13
C ILE A 396 -15.67 10.69 -14.41
N GLU A 397 -15.45 12.00 -14.35
CA GLU A 397 -15.61 12.89 -15.51
C GLU A 397 -14.51 12.66 -16.56
N GLU A 398 -13.24 12.58 -16.12
CA GLU A 398 -12.09 12.33 -16.99
C GLU A 398 -12.23 11.02 -17.77
N LEU A 399 -12.66 9.95 -17.11
CA LEU A 399 -12.89 8.65 -17.74
C LEU A 399 -14.21 8.57 -18.51
N GLY A 400 -15.09 9.55 -18.38
CA GLY A 400 -16.40 9.56 -19.03
C GLY A 400 -17.29 8.37 -18.62
N CYS A 401 -17.07 7.80 -17.44
CA CYS A 401 -17.75 6.60 -16.98
C CYS A 401 -18.99 6.86 -16.10
N GLY A 402 -19.39 8.12 -15.92
CA GLY A 402 -20.60 8.50 -15.19
C GLY A 402 -20.85 9.99 -15.25
N LYS A 403 -21.98 10.43 -14.65
CA LYS A 403 -22.35 11.83 -14.51
C LYS A 403 -22.39 12.21 -13.04
N VAL A 404 -21.58 13.18 -12.66
CA VAL A 404 -21.54 13.68 -11.29
C VAL A 404 -22.84 14.40 -10.98
N SER A 405 -23.55 13.96 -9.95
CA SER A 405 -24.80 14.54 -9.50
C SER A 405 -24.55 15.81 -8.67
N SER A 406 -25.57 16.70 -8.59
CA SER A 406 -25.58 17.78 -7.61
C SER A 406 -25.99 17.30 -6.19
N THR A 407 -26.32 16.00 -6.05
CA THR A 407 -26.65 15.42 -4.75
C THR A 407 -25.40 14.91 -4.06
N HIS A 408 -24.99 15.63 -3.03
CA HIS A 408 -24.00 15.17 -2.07
C HIS A 408 -24.45 15.51 -0.65
N VAL A 409 -24.07 14.69 0.30
CA VAL A 409 -24.33 14.93 1.71
C VAL A 409 -23.03 14.80 2.47
N GLU A 410 -22.68 15.83 3.20
CA GLU A 410 -21.58 15.84 4.13
C GLU A 410 -22.10 15.97 5.56
N VAL A 411 -21.71 15.03 6.42
CA VAL A 411 -21.95 15.08 7.86
C VAL A 411 -20.60 15.24 8.54
N SER A 412 -20.44 16.33 9.31
CA SER A 412 -19.23 16.61 10.09
C SER A 412 -19.59 16.99 11.50
N THR A 413 -18.85 16.53 12.47
CA THR A 413 -19.04 16.84 13.91
C THR A 413 -18.36 18.14 14.34
N GLY A 414 -17.90 18.94 13.38
CA GLY A 414 -17.35 20.27 13.63
C GLY A 414 -15.83 20.32 13.85
N ASN A 415 -15.11 19.23 13.64
CA ASN A 415 -13.65 19.28 13.57
C ASN A 415 -13.25 20.08 12.33
N SER A 416 -12.29 20.98 12.53
CA SER A 416 -11.78 21.82 11.44
C SER A 416 -10.81 21.03 10.56
N ILE A 417 -10.91 21.24 9.24
CA ILE A 417 -9.87 20.85 8.29
C ILE A 417 -8.83 21.95 8.10
N GLU A 418 -8.98 23.05 8.81
CA GLU A 418 -8.06 24.18 8.79
C GLU A 418 -6.78 23.87 9.58
N PRO A 419 -5.65 24.46 9.19
CA PRO A 419 -4.40 24.31 9.93
C PRO A 419 -4.53 24.74 11.40
N ALA A 420 -3.92 23.97 12.31
CA ALA A 420 -3.89 24.28 13.74
C ALA A 420 -2.66 25.17 14.08
N GLU A 421 -2.86 26.16 14.95
CA GLU A 421 -1.75 27.00 15.43
C GLU A 421 -0.95 26.28 16.52
N MET A 422 0.38 26.23 16.36
CA MET A 422 1.31 25.75 17.38
C MET A 422 2.39 26.79 17.67
N LYS A 423 2.73 26.97 18.96
CA LYS A 423 3.77 27.90 19.44
C LYS A 423 4.95 27.18 20.06
N ALA A 424 6.14 27.65 19.75
CA ALA A 424 7.39 27.11 20.27
C ALA A 424 8.41 28.25 20.52
N SER A 425 9.58 27.89 21.04
CA SER A 425 10.75 28.76 21.15
C SER A 425 11.88 28.18 20.32
N ILE A 426 12.56 29.02 19.53
CA ILE A 426 13.74 28.63 18.74
C ILE A 426 14.82 28.03 19.64
N LYS A 427 15.05 28.65 20.82
CA LYS A 427 16.02 28.14 21.80
C LYS A 427 15.63 26.74 22.34
N LYS A 428 14.32 26.47 22.54
CA LYS A 428 13.87 25.16 22.98
C LYS A 428 14.04 24.11 21.88
N VAL A 429 13.73 24.45 20.64
CA VAL A 429 13.97 23.61 19.47
C VAL A 429 15.47 23.26 19.39
N ASN A 430 16.35 24.24 19.36
CA ASN A 430 17.80 24.03 19.34
C ASN A 430 18.31 23.27 20.58
N GLY A 431 17.71 23.53 21.73
CA GLY A 431 18.04 22.82 22.96
C GLY A 431 17.75 21.29 22.91
N VAL A 432 16.68 20.89 22.23
CA VAL A 432 16.39 19.47 21.99
C VAL A 432 17.40 18.87 21.01
N LEU A 433 17.74 19.61 19.95
CA LEU A 433 18.68 19.15 18.92
C LEU A 433 20.13 19.06 19.44
N GLY A 434 20.48 19.83 20.47
CA GLY A 434 21.85 19.93 20.98
C GLY A 434 22.83 20.65 20.05
N ILE A 435 22.29 21.30 19.01
CA ILE A 435 23.04 22.15 18.05
C ILE A 435 22.29 23.45 17.80
N GLU A 436 23.00 24.46 17.29
CA GLU A 436 22.41 25.75 16.91
C GLU A 436 22.10 25.75 15.41
N VAL A 437 20.84 25.46 15.04
CA VAL A 437 20.35 25.62 13.67
C VAL A 437 20.01 27.12 13.46
N PRO A 438 20.52 27.74 12.39
CA PRO A 438 20.20 29.16 12.10
C PRO A 438 18.69 29.35 11.90
N THR A 439 18.16 30.46 12.47
CA THR A 439 16.72 30.78 12.35
C THR A 439 16.23 30.82 10.92
N ALA A 440 17.05 31.29 9.97
CA ALA A 440 16.70 31.29 8.54
C ALA A 440 16.54 29.90 7.95
N ASP A 441 17.33 28.91 8.42
CA ASP A 441 17.20 27.54 7.99
C ASP A 441 15.95 26.89 8.60
N ILE A 442 15.66 27.14 9.88
CA ILE A 442 14.42 26.71 10.52
C ILE A 442 13.21 27.23 9.75
N GLU A 443 13.21 28.53 9.41
CA GLU A 443 12.11 29.13 8.64
C GLU A 443 11.98 28.52 7.26
N ARG A 444 13.07 28.33 6.53
CA ARG A 444 13.08 27.69 5.20
C ARG A 444 12.56 26.27 5.24
N ILE A 445 13.03 25.46 6.19
CA ILE A 445 12.62 24.07 6.38
C ILE A 445 11.12 23.98 6.67
N LEU A 446 10.65 24.74 7.64
CA LEU A 446 9.23 24.70 8.01
C LEU A 446 8.32 25.17 6.86
N LYS A 447 8.77 26.17 6.07
CA LYS A 447 8.05 26.58 4.84
C LYS A 447 7.99 25.47 3.79
N SER A 448 9.10 24.77 3.55
CA SER A 448 9.12 23.66 2.57
C SER A 448 8.17 22.51 2.96
N LEU A 449 7.92 22.35 4.25
CA LEU A 449 6.99 21.37 4.83
C LEU A 449 5.56 21.91 5.02
N ASN A 450 5.25 23.09 4.50
CA ASN A 450 3.94 23.76 4.56
C ASN A 450 3.47 24.20 5.96
N PHE A 451 4.36 24.38 6.93
CA PHE A 451 4.00 24.80 8.29
C PHE A 451 3.76 26.31 8.46
N GLN A 452 4.02 27.15 7.47
CA GLN A 452 3.82 28.59 7.47
C GLN A 452 4.37 29.28 8.75
N PRO A 453 5.68 29.29 9.00
CA PRO A 453 6.27 29.84 10.23
C PRO A 453 6.20 31.37 10.28
N VAL A 454 5.91 31.89 11.48
CA VAL A 454 6.07 33.31 11.84
C VAL A 454 7.06 33.39 13.02
N ILE A 455 8.17 34.07 12.84
CA ILE A 455 9.25 34.17 13.83
C ILE A 455 9.41 35.60 14.32
N ASN A 456 9.32 35.80 15.65
CA ASN A 456 9.53 37.06 16.33
C ASN A 456 10.59 36.89 17.45
N GLY A 457 11.85 37.10 17.11
CA GLY A 457 12.97 36.84 18.03
C GLY A 457 13.10 35.37 18.38
N ASP A 458 12.80 34.99 19.62
CA ASP A 458 12.79 33.58 20.08
C ASP A 458 11.44 32.89 19.90
N GLU A 459 10.38 33.64 19.67
CA GLU A 459 9.03 33.09 19.50
C GLU A 459 8.84 32.55 18.07
N LEU A 460 8.43 31.31 17.96
CA LEU A 460 8.06 30.64 16.73
C LEU A 460 6.57 30.25 16.79
N THR A 461 5.80 30.73 15.83
CA THR A 461 4.41 30.28 15.61
C THR A 461 4.33 29.61 14.27
N ILE A 462 3.73 28.43 14.19
CA ILE A 462 3.51 27.69 12.94
C ILE A 462 2.02 27.35 12.77
N GLN A 463 1.59 27.22 11.52
CA GLN A 463 0.30 26.64 11.16
C GLN A 463 0.55 25.19 10.75
N VAL A 464 0.09 24.24 11.56
CA VAL A 464 0.24 22.82 11.32
C VAL A 464 -0.83 22.36 10.33
N PRO A 465 -0.45 21.83 9.14
CA PRO A 465 -1.43 21.31 8.18
C PRO A 465 -2.27 20.18 8.77
N ALA A 466 -3.55 20.10 8.41
CA ALA A 466 -4.50 19.12 8.97
C ALA A 466 -4.06 17.66 8.77
N TYR A 467 -3.25 17.37 7.74
CA TYR A 467 -2.72 16.02 7.49
C TYR A 467 -1.55 15.63 8.42
N ARG A 468 -0.99 16.56 9.21
CA ARG A 468 0.07 16.30 10.20
C ARG A 468 -0.51 16.13 11.59
N GLU A 469 -1.23 15.02 11.79
CA GLU A 469 -1.85 14.66 13.09
C GLU A 469 -0.81 14.28 14.18
N ASP A 470 0.44 14.10 13.80
CA ASP A 470 1.57 13.75 14.67
C ASP A 470 2.18 14.92 15.42
N MET A 471 1.88 16.14 15.00
CA MET A 471 2.47 17.36 15.57
C MET A 471 1.75 17.79 16.84
N GLU A 472 2.31 17.46 18.01
CA GLU A 472 1.70 17.75 19.32
C GLU A 472 2.46 18.82 20.11
N SER A 473 3.79 18.91 19.92
CA SER A 473 4.64 19.75 20.77
C SER A 473 5.94 20.18 20.06
N TYR A 474 6.74 21.04 20.73
CA TYR A 474 7.98 21.56 20.15
C TYR A 474 9.07 20.51 19.85
N PRO A 475 9.17 19.35 20.49
CA PRO A 475 10.06 18.29 20.03
C PRO A 475 9.72 17.77 18.63
N ASP A 476 8.45 17.78 18.24
CA ASP A 476 8.03 17.35 16.90
C ASP A 476 8.51 18.37 15.86
N ILE A 477 8.50 19.67 16.21
CA ILE A 477 9.12 20.72 15.37
C ILE A 477 10.63 20.50 15.27
N ALA A 478 11.29 20.12 16.38
CA ALA A 478 12.73 19.84 16.37
C ALA A 478 13.06 18.64 15.46
N GLU A 479 12.24 17.59 15.47
CA GLU A 479 12.36 16.44 14.56
C GLU A 479 12.28 16.89 13.11
N GLU A 480 11.27 17.68 12.74
CA GLU A 480 11.13 18.19 11.37
C GLU A 480 12.33 19.04 10.94
N VAL A 481 12.85 19.84 11.85
CA VAL A 481 14.02 20.67 11.57
C VAL A 481 15.26 19.80 11.33
N ILE A 482 15.57 18.85 12.23
CA ILE A 482 16.83 18.09 12.12
C ILE A 482 16.84 17.12 10.94
N ARG A 483 15.71 16.44 10.66
CA ARG A 483 15.64 15.51 9.54
C ARG A 483 15.86 16.18 8.18
N MET A 484 15.44 17.45 8.05
CA MET A 484 15.63 18.24 6.83
C MET A 484 16.94 19.06 6.82
N TYR A 485 17.45 19.42 8.00
CA TYR A 485 18.74 20.10 8.13
C TYR A 485 19.90 19.13 7.91
N GLY A 486 19.76 17.90 8.37
CA GLY A 486 20.69 16.79 8.23
C GLY A 486 21.33 16.37 9.56
N TYR A 487 21.25 15.10 9.86
CA TYR A 487 21.86 14.51 11.06
C TYR A 487 23.38 14.60 11.08
N ASP A 488 24.02 14.76 9.93
CA ASP A 488 25.49 14.91 9.80
C ASP A 488 26.02 16.18 10.48
N HIS A 489 25.15 17.17 10.74
CA HIS A 489 25.50 18.36 11.49
C HIS A 489 25.60 18.11 13.01
N VAL A 490 25.14 16.96 13.49
CA VAL A 490 25.23 16.59 14.91
C VAL A 490 26.57 15.90 15.16
N THR A 491 27.50 16.62 15.77
CA THR A 491 28.81 16.05 16.13
C THR A 491 28.67 15.10 17.32
N PRO A 492 29.08 13.83 17.21
CA PRO A 492 29.08 12.90 18.34
C PRO A 492 29.96 13.40 19.48
N THR A 493 29.42 13.40 20.71
CA THR A 493 30.16 13.79 21.91
C THR A 493 30.11 12.69 22.94
N PHE A 494 31.16 12.60 23.79
CA PHE A 494 31.12 11.70 24.94
C PHE A 494 30.16 12.21 26.00
N LEU A 495 29.48 11.29 26.68
CA LEU A 495 28.64 11.63 27.82
C LEU A 495 29.50 12.26 28.93
N ALA A 496 29.18 13.48 29.33
CA ALA A 496 29.74 14.13 30.50
C ALA A 496 28.94 13.72 31.75
N ALA A 497 29.25 12.57 32.31
CA ALA A 497 28.63 12.05 33.50
C ALA A 497 29.67 11.80 34.59
N ALA A 498 29.28 11.96 35.86
CA ALA A 498 30.15 11.60 36.97
C ALA A 498 30.46 10.11 36.89
N VAL A 499 31.73 9.77 36.89
CA VAL A 499 32.16 8.36 36.97
C VAL A 499 31.84 7.82 38.36
N THR A 500 30.86 6.96 38.44
CA THR A 500 30.55 6.22 39.67
C THR A 500 31.15 4.83 39.59
N SER A 501 31.78 4.37 40.68
CA SER A 501 32.24 2.99 40.75
C SER A 501 31.03 2.07 40.84
N GLY A 502 30.75 1.35 39.73
CA GLY A 502 29.75 0.29 39.76
C GLY A 502 30.21 -0.86 40.66
N GLY A 503 29.27 -1.62 41.15
CA GLY A 503 29.58 -2.78 41.98
C GLY A 503 28.37 -3.69 42.17
N MET A 504 28.64 -4.97 42.43
CA MET A 504 27.59 -5.92 42.76
C MET A 504 27.01 -5.63 44.15
N ASN A 505 25.71 -5.67 44.27
CA ASN A 505 25.04 -5.67 45.56
C ASN A 505 25.28 -6.99 46.33
N THR A 506 24.87 -7.05 47.60
CA THR A 506 25.11 -8.23 48.46
C THR A 506 24.49 -9.50 47.86
N LYS A 507 23.28 -9.41 47.27
CA LYS A 507 22.61 -10.55 46.66
C LYS A 507 23.41 -11.07 45.45
N GLN A 508 23.80 -10.21 44.54
CA GLN A 508 24.62 -10.59 43.38
C GLN A 508 25.96 -11.20 43.76
N LYS A 509 26.63 -10.64 44.78
CA LYS A 509 27.90 -11.21 45.32
C LYS A 509 27.67 -12.61 45.90
N THR A 510 26.57 -12.83 46.60
CA THR A 510 26.24 -14.13 47.20
C THR A 510 25.89 -15.15 46.15
N GLU A 511 25.08 -14.81 45.16
CA GLU A 511 24.75 -15.66 44.01
C GLU A 511 26.01 -16.09 43.27
N LEU A 512 26.91 -15.13 42.97
CA LEU A 512 28.16 -15.43 42.29
C LEU A 512 29.07 -16.35 43.10
N LYS A 513 29.13 -16.17 44.44
CA LYS A 513 29.89 -17.08 45.33
C LYS A 513 29.33 -18.50 45.31
N ILE A 514 28.00 -18.65 45.36
CA ILE A 514 27.33 -19.96 45.28
C ILE A 514 27.64 -20.63 43.94
N LYS A 515 27.46 -19.92 42.83
CA LYS A 515 27.77 -20.44 41.51
C LYS A 515 29.21 -20.92 41.38
N ARG A 516 30.17 -20.10 41.82
CA ARG A 516 31.59 -20.46 41.79
C ARG A 516 31.91 -21.68 42.66
N ALA A 517 31.29 -21.77 43.84
CA ALA A 517 31.49 -22.93 44.75
C ALA A 517 30.96 -24.23 44.13
N LEU A 518 29.81 -24.20 43.49
CA LEU A 518 29.25 -25.36 42.78
C LEU A 518 30.10 -25.76 41.58
N CYS A 519 30.54 -24.79 40.76
CA CYS A 519 31.43 -25.07 39.64
C CYS A 519 32.77 -25.67 40.08
N ALA A 520 33.33 -25.22 41.23
CA ALA A 520 34.56 -25.78 41.80
C ALA A 520 34.41 -27.23 42.27
N GLN A 521 33.17 -27.68 42.51
CA GLN A 521 32.86 -29.07 42.86
C GLN A 521 32.48 -29.93 41.63
N GLY A 522 32.64 -29.40 40.41
CA GLY A 522 32.41 -30.13 39.17
C GLY A 522 31.01 -29.98 38.57
N ALA A 523 30.17 -29.10 39.12
CA ALA A 523 28.90 -28.77 38.49
C ALA A 523 29.10 -27.79 37.33
N PHE A 524 28.21 -27.85 36.33
CA PHE A 524 28.16 -26.91 35.24
C PHE A 524 26.98 -25.96 35.41
N GLU A 525 27.17 -24.68 35.07
CA GLU A 525 26.06 -23.73 35.00
C GLU A 525 25.32 -23.92 33.67
N GLY A 526 24.04 -24.26 33.72
CA GLY A 526 23.18 -24.40 32.55
C GLY A 526 22.24 -23.20 32.39
N VAL A 527 22.01 -22.80 31.16
CA VAL A 527 20.96 -21.84 30.79
C VAL A 527 19.93 -22.58 29.95
N HIS A 528 18.70 -22.62 30.45
CA HIS A 528 17.64 -23.44 29.90
C HIS A 528 16.47 -22.57 29.44
N TYR A 529 15.68 -23.07 28.49
CA TYR A 529 14.44 -22.42 28.08
C TYR A 529 13.41 -22.40 29.23
N SER A 530 12.56 -21.38 29.23
CA SER A 530 11.42 -21.29 30.16
C SER A 530 10.23 -22.15 29.73
N PHE A 531 10.33 -22.79 28.60
CA PHE A 531 9.28 -23.60 27.98
C PHE A 531 9.76 -25.02 27.73
N PHE A 532 8.81 -25.96 27.65
CA PHE A 532 9.06 -27.36 27.32
C PHE A 532 7.82 -27.98 26.65
N SER A 533 7.98 -29.20 26.12
CA SER A 533 6.94 -29.94 25.42
C SER A 533 6.01 -30.70 26.37
N PRO A 534 4.73 -30.88 26.05
CA PRO A 534 3.89 -31.88 26.70
C PRO A 534 4.50 -33.28 26.67
N SER A 535 5.24 -33.65 25.63
CA SER A 535 5.93 -34.92 25.46
C SER A 535 7.05 -35.13 26.49
N ASP A 536 7.72 -34.05 26.91
CA ASP A 536 8.81 -34.12 27.92
C ASP A 536 8.30 -34.66 29.25
N LEU A 537 7.08 -34.25 29.65
CA LEU A 537 6.44 -34.78 30.87
C LEU A 537 6.11 -36.27 30.75
N ASN A 538 5.81 -36.77 29.56
CA ASN A 538 5.59 -38.18 29.29
C ASN A 538 6.90 -38.98 29.35
N LEU A 539 7.97 -38.44 28.76
CA LEU A 539 9.31 -39.03 28.78
C LEU A 539 9.85 -39.17 30.21
N LEU A 540 9.51 -38.22 31.11
CA LEU A 540 9.85 -38.34 32.55
C LEU A 540 9.05 -39.41 33.29
N GLY A 541 8.05 -40.04 32.65
CA GLY A 541 7.22 -41.07 33.25
C GLY A 541 6.36 -40.57 34.43
N LEU A 542 6.05 -39.26 34.44
CA LEU A 542 5.24 -38.68 35.53
C LEU A 542 3.78 -39.20 35.45
N PRO A 543 3.17 -39.52 36.64
CA PRO A 543 1.75 -39.88 36.70
C PRO A 543 0.86 -38.75 36.16
N GLU A 544 -0.37 -39.09 35.74
CA GLU A 544 -1.28 -38.09 35.12
C GLU A 544 -1.67 -36.97 36.12
N ASP A 545 -1.72 -37.26 37.38
CA ASP A 545 -2.07 -36.34 38.48
C ASP A 545 -0.87 -35.57 39.07
N ALA A 546 0.33 -35.77 38.53
CA ALA A 546 1.54 -35.12 39.02
C ALA A 546 1.42 -33.59 39.01
N PRO A 547 1.87 -32.88 40.05
CA PRO A 547 1.82 -31.43 40.11
C PRO A 547 2.52 -30.75 38.93
N GLU A 548 3.59 -31.35 38.42
CA GLU A 548 4.39 -30.86 37.30
C GLU A 548 3.59 -30.82 35.97
N ARG A 549 2.53 -31.65 35.84
CA ARG A 549 1.66 -31.64 34.70
C ARG A 549 0.68 -30.45 34.68
N LYS A 550 0.50 -29.77 35.80
CA LYS A 550 -0.33 -28.54 35.90
C LYS A 550 0.40 -27.32 35.37
N ALA A 551 1.01 -27.43 34.19
CA ALA A 551 1.73 -26.36 33.53
C ALA A 551 0.79 -25.37 32.85
N ILE A 552 1.16 -24.09 32.79
CA ILE A 552 0.46 -23.08 32.02
C ILE A 552 0.79 -23.29 30.55
N ARG A 553 -0.26 -23.44 29.73
CA ARG A 553 -0.11 -23.52 28.27
C ARG A 553 -0.06 -22.13 27.66
N LEU A 554 0.87 -21.91 26.74
CA LEU A 554 0.92 -20.68 25.91
C LEU A 554 -0.24 -20.66 24.92
N ILE A 555 -0.85 -19.49 24.74
CA ILE A 555 -1.96 -19.30 23.77
C ILE A 555 -1.44 -19.43 22.34
N ASN A 556 -0.30 -18.80 22.05
CA ASN A 556 0.33 -18.80 20.72
C ASN A 556 1.81 -19.20 20.84
N PRO A 557 2.13 -20.50 21.01
CA PRO A 557 3.51 -20.95 21.09
C PRO A 557 4.22 -20.81 19.73
N ILE A 558 5.52 -20.57 19.74
CA ILE A 558 6.35 -20.52 18.51
C ILE A 558 6.30 -21.89 17.80
N ASN A 559 6.33 -22.98 18.57
CA ASN A 559 6.05 -24.34 18.11
C ASN A 559 5.44 -25.16 19.26
N GLU A 560 4.84 -26.31 18.94
CA GLU A 560 4.19 -27.16 19.94
C GLU A 560 5.17 -27.80 20.94
N ASP A 561 6.44 -27.96 20.55
CA ASP A 561 7.50 -28.48 21.43
C ASP A 561 7.92 -27.49 22.52
N LEU A 562 7.46 -26.24 22.45
CA LEU A 562 7.71 -25.19 23.43
C LEU A 562 6.40 -24.54 23.89
N SER A 563 5.35 -25.35 24.06
CA SER A 563 3.98 -24.85 24.32
C SER A 563 3.60 -24.75 25.79
N LEU A 564 4.39 -25.29 26.69
CA LEU A 564 4.13 -25.25 28.14
C LEU A 564 5.20 -24.44 28.88
N MET A 565 4.77 -23.64 29.89
CA MET A 565 5.68 -23.04 30.86
C MET A 565 6.26 -24.14 31.72
N ARG A 566 7.60 -24.18 31.88
CA ARG A 566 8.27 -25.23 32.68
C ARG A 566 7.84 -25.23 34.12
N THR A 567 7.58 -26.42 34.66
CA THR A 567 7.29 -26.69 36.07
C THR A 567 8.42 -27.47 36.75
N THR A 568 9.34 -28.00 35.96
CA THR A 568 10.54 -28.71 36.40
C THR A 568 11.70 -28.44 35.44
N LEU A 569 12.93 -28.62 35.90
CA LEU A 569 14.15 -28.52 35.05
C LEU A 569 14.62 -29.89 34.53
N ALA A 570 13.96 -30.99 34.96
CA ALA A 570 14.42 -32.34 34.63
C ALA A 570 14.53 -32.67 33.13
N PRO A 571 13.68 -32.14 32.24
CA PRO A 571 13.82 -32.36 30.79
C PRO A 571 14.98 -31.59 30.13
N GLN A 572 15.52 -30.61 30.78
CA GLN A 572 16.53 -29.68 30.29
C GLN A 572 17.89 -29.92 30.94
#